data_404d10b1a0a6f6445d537c1a77cb76d3
#
_entry.id   404d10b1a0a6f6445d537c1a77cb76d3
#
_cell.length_a   1.000
_cell.length_b   1.000
_cell.length_c   1.000
_cell.angle_alpha   90.00
_cell.angle_beta   90.00
_cell.angle_gamma   90.00
#
_symmetry.space_group_name_H-M   'P 1'
#
loop_
_entity.id
_entity.type
_entity.pdbx_description
1 polymer ?
#
loop_
_entity_poly.entity_id
_entity_poly.type
_entity_poly.pdbx_seq_one_letter_code
_entity_poly.pdbx_strand_id
1 'polypeptide(L)'
;MDLFSEQENVLPFEVPDKQDYSWEWNEEFRGFDIKIPNGELFYSEHFFDKKVSDRSIEYFLENDTNNWRTVNWTDVSGDRLSKVQFKNIDWSHDKLMMYGKEVYLPRYSAWYGDSDKTYTYSGLTLQPKKWNKGLLFIKDKIDKVAKVHFNSVLMNWYRDGDDYINWHTDAEPELGKNPIVGSVNFGETRDFI
;
A
#
# COMPACT_ATOMS: atom_id res chain seq x y z
N MET A 1 30.11 9.98 28.78
CA MET A 1 28.73 9.50 28.90
C MET A 1 28.16 9.55 27.48
N ASP A 2 28.17 8.44 26.86
CA ASP A 2 27.77 8.32 25.46
C ASP A 2 26.24 8.41 25.39
N LEU A 3 25.72 9.48 24.81
CA LEU A 3 24.29 9.81 24.74
C LEU A 3 23.60 9.16 23.51
N PHE A 4 24.32 8.30 22.84
CA PHE A 4 23.77 7.46 21.77
C PHE A 4 23.75 6.02 22.27
N SER A 5 22.72 5.68 23.06
CA SER A 5 22.35 4.28 23.19
C SER A 5 22.09 3.78 21.78
N GLU A 6 22.89 2.79 21.35
CA GLU A 6 22.55 1.99 20.18
C GLU A 6 21.11 1.52 20.37
N GLN A 7 20.17 2.11 19.63
CA GLN A 7 18.84 1.54 19.53
C GLN A 7 19.08 0.16 18.90
N GLU A 8 18.97 -0.86 19.73
CA GLU A 8 18.97 -2.24 19.21
C GLU A 8 17.91 -2.30 18.13
N ASN A 9 18.30 -2.69 16.93
CA ASN A 9 17.37 -2.89 15.83
C ASN A 9 16.55 -4.14 16.16
N VAL A 10 15.42 -3.93 16.82
CA VAL A 10 14.51 -5.00 17.27
C VAL A 10 13.36 -5.09 16.29
N LEU A 11 13.09 -6.29 15.82
CA LEU A 11 11.93 -6.55 14.96
C LEU A 11 10.64 -6.28 15.76
N PRO A 12 9.70 -5.45 15.26
CA PRO A 12 8.54 -5.03 16.05
C PRO A 12 7.42 -6.08 16.15
N PHE A 13 7.64 -7.28 15.65
CA PHE A 13 6.74 -8.42 15.71
C PHE A 13 7.51 -9.72 15.91
N GLU A 14 6.81 -10.76 16.37
CA GLU A 14 7.41 -12.06 16.59
C GLU A 14 7.53 -12.83 15.27
N VAL A 15 8.69 -13.44 15.06
CA VAL A 15 8.92 -14.45 14.03
C VAL A 15 9.00 -15.81 14.71
N PRO A 16 8.33 -16.84 14.20
CA PRO A 16 8.35 -18.16 14.82
C PRO A 16 9.77 -18.70 14.99
N ASP A 17 10.09 -19.19 16.19
CA ASP A 17 11.35 -19.88 16.48
C ASP A 17 11.34 -21.30 15.89
N LYS A 18 11.56 -21.41 14.60
CA LYS A 18 11.63 -22.66 13.83
C LYS A 18 12.79 -22.59 12.84
N GLN A 19 13.31 -23.76 12.48
CA GLN A 19 14.50 -23.91 11.65
C GLN A 19 14.44 -23.12 10.31
N ASP A 20 13.25 -22.98 9.72
CA ASP A 20 13.07 -22.34 8.41
C ASP A 20 12.74 -20.84 8.50
N TYR A 21 12.85 -20.27 9.69
CA TYR A 21 12.62 -18.84 9.94
C TYR A 21 13.91 -18.22 10.49
N SER A 22 14.28 -17.06 9.94
CA SER A 22 15.37 -16.25 10.48
C SER A 22 15.18 -14.80 10.07
N TRP A 23 15.83 -13.90 10.76
CA TRP A 23 15.87 -12.51 10.37
C TRP A 23 17.22 -11.89 10.73
N GLU A 24 17.58 -10.84 9.97
CA GLU A 24 18.78 -10.03 10.22
C GLU A 24 18.51 -8.57 9.87
N TRP A 25 19.21 -7.66 10.53
CA TRP A 25 19.13 -6.24 10.24
C TRP A 25 19.94 -5.91 8.98
N ASN A 26 19.31 -5.17 8.07
CA ASN A 26 19.92 -4.68 6.84
C ASN A 26 20.28 -3.20 6.99
N GLU A 27 21.57 -2.91 7.16
CA GLU A 27 22.07 -1.54 7.33
C GLU A 27 21.88 -0.67 6.10
N GLU A 28 21.98 -1.22 4.90
CA GLU A 28 21.87 -0.48 3.65
C GLU A 28 20.50 0.14 3.48
N PHE A 29 19.46 -0.63 3.79
CA PHE A 29 18.06 -0.22 3.59
C PHE A 29 17.32 0.09 4.89
N ARG A 30 17.99 -0.05 6.04
CA ARG A 30 17.44 0.23 7.37
C ARG A 30 16.12 -0.50 7.62
N GLY A 31 16.17 -1.80 7.53
CA GLY A 31 15.05 -2.72 7.71
C GLY A 31 15.53 -4.12 8.04
N PHE A 32 14.65 -5.06 8.02
CA PHE A 32 14.91 -6.45 8.35
C PHE A 32 14.74 -7.34 7.13
N ASP A 33 15.73 -8.12 6.81
CA ASP A 33 15.63 -9.24 5.88
C ASP A 33 15.14 -10.46 6.66
N ILE A 34 14.00 -11.00 6.28
CA ILE A 34 13.30 -12.07 7.02
C ILE A 34 13.11 -13.25 6.08
N LYS A 35 13.61 -14.42 6.48
CA LYS A 35 13.37 -15.69 5.80
C LYS A 35 12.18 -16.40 6.40
N ILE A 36 11.32 -16.89 5.53
CA ILE A 36 10.15 -17.69 5.87
C ILE A 36 10.12 -18.94 4.99
N PRO A 37 9.36 -20.00 5.33
CA PRO A 37 9.20 -21.13 4.43
C PRO A 37 8.71 -20.70 3.05
N ASN A 38 9.50 -21.04 2.03
CA ASN A 38 9.23 -20.73 0.61
C ASN A 38 9.17 -19.22 0.22
N GLY A 39 9.76 -18.33 1.03
CA GLY A 39 9.78 -16.91 0.69
C GLY A 39 10.77 -16.10 1.51
N GLU A 40 10.91 -14.85 1.09
CA GLU A 40 11.71 -13.84 1.78
C GLU A 40 10.89 -12.56 1.90
N LEU A 41 11.03 -11.85 3.01
CA LEU A 41 10.40 -10.55 3.25
C LEU A 41 11.49 -9.53 3.57
N PHE A 42 11.29 -8.31 3.14
CA PHE A 42 12.00 -7.15 3.66
C PHE A 42 10.99 -6.27 4.38
N TYR A 43 11.26 -5.93 5.63
CA TYR A 43 10.41 -5.07 6.45
C TYR A 43 11.16 -3.84 6.92
N SER A 44 10.58 -2.66 6.72
CA SER A 44 11.12 -1.41 7.27
C SER A 44 9.96 -0.54 7.77
N GLU A 45 9.92 -0.29 9.08
CA GLU A 45 8.88 0.49 9.73
C GLU A 45 8.96 1.98 9.34
N HIS A 46 10.17 2.49 9.17
CA HIS A 46 10.44 3.89 8.86
C HIS A 46 11.11 4.08 7.50
N PHE A 47 10.65 3.33 6.50
CA PHE A 47 11.19 3.40 5.14
C PHE A 47 11.12 4.82 4.56
N PHE A 48 10.02 5.51 4.79
CA PHE A 48 9.89 6.94 4.54
C PHE A 48 9.90 7.70 5.88
N ASP A 49 10.62 8.80 5.94
CA ASP A 49 10.56 9.68 7.10
C ASP A 49 9.16 10.31 7.26
N LYS A 50 8.90 10.84 8.46
CA LYS A 50 7.59 11.44 8.77
C LYS A 50 7.20 12.54 7.79
N LYS A 51 8.13 13.36 7.35
CA LYS A 51 7.86 14.46 6.41
C LYS A 51 7.41 13.95 5.05
N VAL A 52 8.07 12.91 4.54
CA VAL A 52 7.69 12.27 3.27
C VAL A 52 6.34 11.56 3.42
N SER A 53 6.10 10.88 4.55
CA SER A 53 4.84 10.20 4.81
C SER A 53 3.66 11.18 4.87
N ASP A 54 3.78 12.26 5.65
CA ASP A 54 2.75 13.30 5.76
C ASP A 54 2.48 13.95 4.39
N ARG A 55 3.54 14.23 3.62
CA ARG A 55 3.41 14.82 2.28
C ARG A 55 2.79 13.87 1.27
N SER A 56 3.01 12.57 1.42
CA SER A 56 2.37 11.56 0.58
C SER A 56 0.87 11.49 0.83
N ILE A 57 0.43 11.47 2.08
CA ILE A 57 -0.99 11.50 2.45
C ILE A 57 -1.64 12.78 1.91
N GLU A 58 -0.98 13.95 2.12
CA GLU A 58 -1.44 15.21 1.56
C GLU A 58 -1.66 15.12 0.05
N TYR A 59 -0.68 14.60 -0.67
CA TYR A 59 -0.72 14.45 -2.11
C TYR A 59 -1.86 13.52 -2.56
N PHE A 60 -2.07 12.42 -1.85
CA PHE A 60 -3.12 11.44 -2.20
C PHE A 60 -4.54 11.97 -1.99
N LEU A 61 -4.72 12.81 -0.97
CA LEU A 61 -6.05 13.29 -0.56
C LEU A 61 -6.31 14.77 -0.91
N GLU A 62 -5.38 15.44 -1.58
CA GLU A 62 -5.55 16.83 -1.99
C GLU A 62 -6.74 16.99 -2.94
N ASN A 63 -7.63 17.91 -2.60
CA ASN A 63 -8.81 18.24 -3.39
C ASN A 63 -9.22 19.70 -3.14
N ASP A 64 -10.14 20.22 -3.96
CA ASP A 64 -10.58 21.61 -3.85
C ASP A 64 -11.75 21.83 -2.88
N THR A 65 -12.36 20.77 -2.39
CA THR A 65 -13.61 20.83 -1.63
C THR A 65 -13.40 20.78 -0.13
N ASN A 66 -12.42 20.00 0.34
CA ASN A 66 -12.19 19.70 1.74
C ASN A 66 -10.73 19.97 2.12
N ASN A 67 -10.53 20.45 3.34
CA ASN A 67 -9.18 20.46 3.92
C ASN A 67 -8.84 19.02 4.34
N TRP A 68 -7.98 18.36 3.60
CA TRP A 68 -7.59 16.97 3.82
C TRP A 68 -7.02 16.71 5.24
N ARG A 69 -6.48 17.75 5.91
CA ARG A 69 -5.91 17.64 7.27
C ARG A 69 -6.95 17.63 8.37
N THR A 70 -8.11 18.19 8.13
CA THR A 70 -9.14 18.41 9.16
C THR A 70 -10.45 17.70 8.85
N VAL A 71 -10.63 17.25 7.62
CA VAL A 71 -11.83 16.52 7.25
C VAL A 71 -11.81 15.13 7.90
N ASN A 72 -12.91 14.79 8.55
CA ASN A 72 -13.19 13.42 8.92
C ASN A 72 -13.89 12.74 7.73
N TRP A 73 -13.18 11.88 7.02
CA TRP A 73 -13.68 11.24 5.81
C TRP A 73 -14.83 10.28 6.08
N THR A 74 -14.98 9.77 7.30
CA THR A 74 -16.11 8.91 7.69
C THR A 74 -17.44 9.68 7.75
N ASP A 75 -17.38 10.99 8.04
CA ASP A 75 -18.54 11.86 8.07
C ASP A 75 -18.96 12.33 6.67
N VAL A 76 -18.17 12.04 5.65
CA VAL A 76 -18.49 12.39 4.27
C VAL A 76 -19.29 11.25 3.65
N SER A 77 -20.60 11.49 3.41
CA SER A 77 -21.45 10.49 2.79
C SER A 77 -20.92 10.05 1.41
N GLY A 78 -21.22 8.82 1.00
CA GLY A 78 -20.79 8.27 -0.29
C GLY A 78 -21.18 9.17 -1.48
N ASP A 79 -22.38 9.76 -1.46
CA ASP A 79 -22.85 10.70 -2.49
C ASP A 79 -22.04 12.00 -2.54
N ARG A 80 -21.56 12.47 -1.40
CA ARG A 80 -20.68 13.65 -1.34
C ARG A 80 -19.27 13.27 -1.76
N LEU A 81 -18.77 12.14 -1.30
CA LEU A 81 -17.43 11.67 -1.60
C LEU A 81 -17.25 11.38 -3.10
N SER A 82 -18.28 10.83 -3.77
CA SER A 82 -18.27 10.61 -5.22
C SER A 82 -18.17 11.89 -6.06
N LYS A 83 -18.43 13.05 -5.45
CA LYS A 83 -18.33 14.37 -6.11
C LYS A 83 -17.03 15.10 -5.80
N VAL A 84 -16.20 14.57 -4.89
CA VAL A 84 -14.91 15.17 -4.57
C VAL A 84 -13.96 14.96 -5.76
N GLN A 85 -13.40 16.07 -6.24
CA GLN A 85 -12.40 16.06 -7.30
C GLN A 85 -11.01 16.04 -6.66
N PHE A 86 -10.43 14.84 -6.54
CA PHE A 86 -9.06 14.70 -6.09
C PHE A 86 -8.10 15.15 -7.19
N LYS A 87 -7.06 15.89 -6.81
CA LYS A 87 -6.14 16.51 -7.77
C LYS A 87 -5.12 15.53 -8.36
N ASN A 88 -4.67 14.59 -7.55
CA ASN A 88 -3.50 13.78 -7.89
C ASN A 88 -3.82 12.30 -8.03
N ILE A 89 -4.82 11.81 -7.31
CA ILE A 89 -5.25 10.42 -7.36
C ILE A 89 -6.73 10.36 -7.74
N ASP A 90 -7.00 9.57 -8.73
CA ASP A 90 -8.34 9.37 -9.26
C ASP A 90 -8.96 8.13 -8.56
N TRP A 91 -9.42 8.36 -7.34
CA TRP A 91 -10.01 7.35 -6.49
C TRP A 91 -11.36 6.86 -7.05
N SER A 92 -11.55 5.54 -7.04
CA SER A 92 -12.78 4.86 -7.43
C SER A 92 -13.37 4.09 -6.24
N HIS A 93 -14.68 4.12 -6.11
CA HIS A 93 -15.41 3.25 -5.18
C HIS A 93 -16.05 2.13 -5.98
N ASP A 94 -15.32 1.05 -6.13
CA ASP A 94 -15.70 -0.05 -7.03
C ASP A 94 -16.76 -0.95 -6.41
N LYS A 95 -17.55 -1.60 -7.28
CA LYS A 95 -18.56 -2.57 -6.89
C LYS A 95 -18.18 -3.96 -7.41
N LEU A 96 -18.49 -4.94 -6.62
CA LEU A 96 -18.44 -6.35 -7.02
C LEU A 96 -19.82 -6.98 -6.99
N MET A 97 -20.03 -7.97 -7.86
CA MET A 97 -21.18 -8.84 -7.79
C MET A 97 -20.95 -9.94 -6.76
N MET A 98 -21.67 -9.89 -5.63
CA MET A 98 -21.64 -10.92 -4.59
C MET A 98 -23.05 -11.52 -4.44
N TYR A 99 -23.16 -12.83 -4.66
CA TYR A 99 -24.44 -13.55 -4.53
C TYR A 99 -25.59 -12.89 -5.33
N GLY A 100 -25.29 -12.37 -6.54
CA GLY A 100 -26.29 -11.74 -7.41
C GLY A 100 -26.68 -10.31 -7.02
N LYS A 101 -25.97 -9.70 -6.08
CA LYS A 101 -26.16 -8.30 -5.67
C LYS A 101 -24.89 -7.48 -5.90
N GLU A 102 -25.04 -6.25 -6.34
CA GLU A 102 -23.94 -5.29 -6.34
C GLU A 102 -23.63 -4.83 -4.92
N VAL A 103 -22.39 -4.96 -4.50
CA VAL A 103 -21.88 -4.52 -3.19
C VAL A 103 -20.67 -3.64 -3.43
N TYR A 104 -20.64 -2.47 -2.80
CA TYR A 104 -19.45 -1.64 -2.81
C TYR A 104 -18.33 -2.30 -2.05
N LEU A 105 -17.11 -2.20 -2.57
CA LEU A 105 -15.93 -2.59 -1.82
C LEU A 105 -15.77 -1.69 -0.60
N PRO A 106 -15.43 -2.23 0.58
CA PRO A 106 -15.20 -1.44 1.78
C PRO A 106 -13.81 -0.77 1.74
N ARG A 107 -13.56 -0.02 0.70
CA ARG A 107 -12.36 0.80 0.45
C ARG A 107 -12.51 1.56 -0.86
N TYR A 108 -11.72 2.60 -1.02
CA TYR A 108 -11.49 3.24 -2.32
C TYR A 108 -10.20 2.69 -2.94
N SER A 109 -10.17 2.57 -4.26
CA SER A 109 -9.00 2.06 -4.97
C SER A 109 -8.62 2.95 -6.15
N ALA A 110 -7.36 2.83 -6.59
CA ALA A 110 -6.90 3.44 -7.82
C ALA A 110 -5.79 2.58 -8.42
N TRP A 111 -5.86 2.30 -9.73
CA TRP A 111 -4.88 1.49 -10.45
C TRP A 111 -4.03 2.35 -11.37
N TYR A 112 -2.71 2.34 -11.14
CA TYR A 112 -1.73 3.05 -11.98
C TYR A 112 -0.67 2.08 -12.49
N GLY A 113 -0.11 2.36 -13.64
CA GLY A 113 0.92 1.49 -14.20
C GLY A 113 1.33 1.84 -15.62
N ASP A 114 2.14 0.96 -16.18
CA ASP A 114 2.51 1.01 -17.57
C ASP A 114 1.28 0.68 -18.43
N SER A 115 1.21 1.22 -19.63
CA SER A 115 -0.01 1.22 -20.45
C SER A 115 -0.53 -0.17 -20.85
N ASP A 116 0.31 -1.19 -20.79
CA ASP A 116 -0.01 -2.58 -21.13
C ASP A 116 -0.38 -3.44 -19.90
N LYS A 117 -0.41 -2.86 -18.69
CA LYS A 117 -0.62 -3.58 -17.43
C LYS A 117 -2.08 -3.50 -16.97
N THR A 118 -2.96 -4.16 -17.73
CA THR A 118 -4.34 -4.37 -17.31
C THR A 118 -4.38 -5.39 -16.18
N TYR A 119 -5.22 -5.15 -15.20
CA TYR A 119 -5.38 -6.03 -14.05
C TYR A 119 -6.84 -6.44 -13.88
N THR A 120 -7.07 -7.74 -13.70
CA THR A 120 -8.41 -8.28 -13.49
C THR A 120 -8.51 -8.91 -12.11
N TYR A 121 -9.37 -8.35 -11.27
CA TYR A 121 -9.66 -8.83 -9.91
C TYR A 121 -11.15 -9.12 -9.76
N SER A 122 -11.49 -10.35 -9.35
CA SER A 122 -12.89 -10.79 -9.14
C SER A 122 -13.87 -10.39 -10.24
N GLY A 123 -13.42 -10.44 -11.52
CA GLY A 123 -14.22 -10.05 -12.69
C GLY A 123 -14.26 -8.56 -13.00
N LEU A 124 -13.64 -7.71 -12.19
CA LEU A 124 -13.45 -6.28 -12.45
C LEU A 124 -12.11 -6.09 -13.18
N THR A 125 -12.16 -5.60 -14.42
CA THR A 125 -10.97 -5.30 -15.21
C THR A 125 -10.62 -3.82 -15.09
N LEU A 126 -9.44 -3.53 -14.53
CA LEU A 126 -8.91 -2.20 -14.36
C LEU A 126 -7.89 -1.89 -15.44
N GLN A 127 -8.08 -0.78 -16.14
CA GLN A 127 -7.09 -0.23 -17.05
C GLN A 127 -6.15 0.70 -16.26
N PRO A 128 -4.82 0.59 -16.43
CA PRO A 128 -3.89 1.39 -15.66
C PRO A 128 -3.99 2.86 -16.07
N LYS A 129 -4.10 3.73 -15.08
CA LYS A 129 -3.88 5.16 -15.26
C LYS A 129 -2.37 5.41 -15.36
N LYS A 130 -2.00 6.47 -16.05
CA LYS A 130 -0.57 6.83 -16.20
C LYS A 130 0.03 7.21 -14.86
N TRP A 131 1.25 6.76 -14.62
CA TRP A 131 2.06 7.18 -13.49
C TRP A 131 2.08 8.70 -13.31
N ASN A 132 1.87 9.16 -12.10
CA ASN A 132 2.09 10.56 -11.73
C ASN A 132 3.40 10.73 -10.95
N LYS A 133 3.82 11.97 -10.75
CA LYS A 133 5.12 12.30 -10.13
C LYS A 133 5.26 11.75 -8.69
N GLY A 134 4.17 11.79 -7.91
CA GLY A 134 4.19 11.29 -6.52
C GLY A 134 4.38 9.77 -6.47
N LEU A 135 3.65 9.04 -7.30
CA LEU A 135 3.77 7.58 -7.40
C LEU A 135 5.13 7.15 -7.96
N LEU A 136 5.65 7.86 -8.98
CA LEU A 136 7.00 7.58 -9.49
C LEU A 136 8.08 7.79 -8.42
N PHE A 137 7.95 8.82 -7.57
CA PHE A 137 8.88 9.05 -6.47
C PHE A 137 8.90 7.86 -5.50
N ILE A 138 7.73 7.34 -5.10
CA ILE A 138 7.62 6.18 -4.21
C ILE A 138 8.18 4.94 -4.90
N LYS A 139 7.72 4.68 -6.13
CA LYS A 139 8.18 3.57 -6.96
C LYS A 139 9.71 3.51 -7.06
N ASP A 140 10.37 4.63 -7.40
CA ASP A 140 11.83 4.70 -7.54
C ASP A 140 12.58 4.34 -6.24
N LYS A 141 11.96 4.55 -5.09
CA LYS A 141 12.54 4.17 -3.80
C LYS A 141 12.41 2.67 -3.54
N ILE A 142 11.24 2.09 -3.79
CA ILE A 142 11.02 0.65 -3.56
C ILE A 142 11.70 -0.21 -4.62
N ASP A 143 11.78 0.25 -5.88
CA ASP A 143 12.54 -0.44 -6.95
C ASP A 143 14.00 -0.71 -6.54
N LYS A 144 14.62 0.25 -5.84
CA LYS A 144 16.01 0.13 -5.38
C LYS A 144 16.19 -0.97 -4.35
N VAL A 145 15.28 -1.06 -3.39
CA VAL A 145 15.33 -2.08 -2.33
C VAL A 145 15.02 -3.45 -2.89
N ALA A 146 13.91 -3.55 -3.63
CA ALA A 146 13.48 -4.81 -4.23
C ALA A 146 14.37 -5.27 -5.39
N LYS A 147 15.24 -4.39 -5.93
CA LYS A 147 16.13 -4.64 -7.10
C LYS A 147 15.35 -5.09 -8.34
N VAL A 148 14.10 -4.61 -8.46
CA VAL A 148 13.22 -4.84 -9.61
C VAL A 148 12.56 -3.54 -10.04
N HIS A 149 11.98 -3.54 -11.24
CA HIS A 149 11.16 -2.42 -11.70
C HIS A 149 9.69 -2.80 -11.59
N PHE A 150 9.00 -2.24 -10.59
CA PHE A 150 7.56 -2.38 -10.50
C PHE A 150 6.89 -1.66 -11.66
N ASN A 151 5.92 -2.31 -12.28
CA ASN A 151 5.25 -1.79 -13.48
C ASN A 151 3.83 -1.30 -13.22
N SER A 152 3.31 -1.51 -12.04
CA SER A 152 1.96 -1.11 -11.66
C SER A 152 1.83 -0.97 -10.14
N VAL A 153 0.79 -0.28 -9.71
CA VAL A 153 0.42 -0.14 -8.30
C VAL A 153 -1.09 -0.13 -8.14
N LEU A 154 -1.57 -0.95 -7.22
CA LEU A 154 -2.91 -0.86 -6.67
C LEU A 154 -2.84 -0.02 -5.39
N MET A 155 -3.51 1.11 -5.41
CA MET A 155 -3.67 1.93 -4.22
C MET A 155 -4.98 1.58 -3.55
N ASN A 156 -4.95 1.40 -2.24
CA ASN A 156 -6.12 1.22 -1.41
C ASN A 156 -6.19 2.35 -0.37
N TRP A 157 -7.33 2.99 -0.27
CA TRP A 157 -7.61 3.99 0.74
C TRP A 157 -8.71 3.49 1.65
N TYR A 158 -8.35 3.31 2.91
CA TYR A 158 -9.24 2.92 4.01
C TYR A 158 -9.53 4.18 4.83
N ARG A 159 -10.81 4.57 4.92
CA ARG A 159 -11.22 5.81 5.59
C ARG A 159 -11.26 5.68 7.10
N ASP A 160 -11.51 4.46 7.57
CA ASP A 160 -11.69 4.11 8.99
C ASP A 160 -11.40 2.63 9.27
N GLY A 161 -11.76 2.18 10.47
CA GLY A 161 -11.61 0.78 10.89
C GLY A 161 -12.61 -0.18 10.26
N ASP A 162 -13.67 0.31 9.65
CA ASP A 162 -14.70 -0.51 8.98
C ASP A 162 -14.36 -0.77 7.52
N ASP A 163 -13.45 0.01 6.94
CA ASP A 163 -12.90 -0.25 5.60
C ASP A 163 -11.80 -1.32 5.68
N TYR A 164 -11.87 -2.34 4.82
CA TYR A 164 -10.96 -3.48 4.85
C TYR A 164 -10.77 -4.13 3.48
N ILE A 165 -9.82 -5.05 3.41
CA ILE A 165 -9.70 -6.07 2.39
C ILE A 165 -9.74 -7.43 3.08
N ASN A 166 -10.54 -8.35 2.57
CA ASN A 166 -10.61 -9.72 3.11
C ASN A 166 -9.31 -10.50 2.87
N TRP A 167 -9.16 -11.59 3.61
CA TRP A 167 -8.12 -12.59 3.35
C TRP A 167 -8.11 -12.98 1.88
N HIS A 168 -6.98 -12.86 1.25
CA HIS A 168 -6.77 -13.19 -0.14
C HIS A 168 -5.31 -13.62 -0.35
N THR A 169 -5.04 -14.12 -1.54
CA THR A 169 -3.67 -14.35 -2.03
C THR A 169 -3.51 -13.57 -3.31
N ASP A 170 -2.36 -12.92 -3.47
CA ASP A 170 -1.98 -12.26 -4.72
C ASP A 170 -1.44 -13.32 -5.70
N ALA A 171 -2.35 -14.13 -6.22
CA ALA A 171 -2.04 -15.28 -7.08
C ALA A 171 -2.62 -15.16 -8.49
N GLU A 172 -2.96 -13.95 -8.89
CA GLU A 172 -3.47 -13.68 -10.24
C GLU A 172 -2.41 -14.00 -11.30
N PRO A 173 -2.80 -14.61 -12.41
CA PRO A 173 -1.88 -14.98 -13.50
C PRO A 173 -1.04 -13.81 -14.02
N GLU A 174 -1.57 -12.60 -13.97
CA GLU A 174 -0.90 -11.36 -14.40
C GLU A 174 0.34 -11.03 -13.57
N LEU A 175 0.39 -11.47 -12.32
CA LEU A 175 1.54 -11.28 -11.43
C LEU A 175 2.71 -12.24 -11.75
N GLY A 176 2.42 -13.32 -12.46
CA GLY A 176 3.42 -14.32 -12.83
C GLY A 176 3.73 -15.29 -11.68
N LYS A 177 4.81 -16.06 -11.86
CA LYS A 177 5.24 -17.06 -10.87
C LYS A 177 6.20 -16.44 -9.86
N ASN A 178 5.91 -16.62 -8.56
CA ASN A 178 6.70 -16.07 -7.45
C ASN A 178 6.91 -14.55 -7.60
N PRO A 179 5.83 -13.76 -7.64
CA PRO A 179 5.94 -12.32 -7.84
C PRO A 179 6.64 -11.65 -6.67
N ILE A 180 7.37 -10.58 -6.96
CA ILE A 180 7.83 -9.64 -5.93
C ILE A 180 6.74 -8.60 -5.76
N VAL A 181 6.23 -8.47 -4.54
CA VAL A 181 5.18 -7.52 -4.18
C VAL A 181 5.73 -6.48 -3.21
N GLY A 182 5.65 -5.20 -3.55
CA GLY A 182 5.98 -4.10 -2.66
C GLY A 182 4.71 -3.56 -2.00
N SER A 183 4.66 -3.57 -0.66
CA SER A 183 3.58 -2.96 0.11
C SER A 183 4.10 -1.74 0.85
N VAL A 184 3.47 -0.58 0.67
CA VAL A 184 3.82 0.67 1.34
C VAL A 184 2.58 1.24 2.01
N ASN A 185 2.66 1.45 3.31
CA ASN A 185 1.57 1.98 4.11
C ASN A 185 1.86 3.40 4.59
N PHE A 186 0.87 4.26 4.57
CA PHE A 186 0.91 5.62 5.08
C PHE A 186 -0.30 5.85 6.00
N GLY A 187 -0.09 6.56 7.12
CA GLY A 187 -1.13 6.86 8.10
C GLY A 187 -1.13 5.91 9.27
N GLU A 188 -2.32 5.47 9.69
CA GLU A 188 -2.49 4.60 10.84
C GLU A 188 -1.99 3.17 10.56
N THR A 189 -1.40 2.57 11.58
CA THR A 189 -0.94 1.18 11.53
C THR A 189 -2.14 0.23 11.43
N ARG A 190 -2.03 -0.76 10.56
CA ARG A 190 -2.99 -1.86 10.41
C ARG A 190 -2.27 -3.19 10.42
N ASP A 191 -2.97 -4.20 10.92
CA ASP A 191 -2.49 -5.57 10.85
C ASP A 191 -2.38 -6.02 9.39
N PHE A 192 -1.27 -6.64 9.09
CA PHE A 192 -1.03 -7.34 7.82
C PHE A 192 -0.99 -8.83 8.13
N ILE A 193 -2.03 -9.52 7.78
CA ILE A 193 -2.30 -10.92 8.14
C ILE A 193 -2.50 -11.78 6.89
#